data_296f90b1e25f722cc82a7c12c9c8458d
#
_entry.id   296f90b1e25f722cc82a7c12c9c8458d
#
_cell.length_a   1.000
_cell.length_b   1.000
_cell.length_c   1.000
_cell.angle_alpha   90.00
_cell.angle_beta   90.00
_cell.angle_gamma   90.00
#
_symmetry.space_group_name_H-M   'P 1'
#
loop_
_entity.id
_entity.type
_entity.pdbx_description
1 polymer ?
#
loop_
_entity_poly.entity_id
_entity_poly.type
_entity_poly.pdbx_seq_one_letter_code
_entity_poly.pdbx_strand_id
1 'polypeptide(L)'
;MEKVLNMMLNAQKKMVLEENALLVELWDIAGALQEATEILQDLISKGNFEEAKGFLNDCSQLQQKQEHFEALLADMRSDYDTLEGMIKEAKRLVSKYEINDIEGKEEEEETFSLDGLFAAARFFSME
;
A
#
# COMPACT_ATOMS: atom_id res chain seq x y z
N MET A 1 -9.14 -16.31 17.80
CA MET A 1 -7.75 -15.94 17.48
C MET A 1 -7.39 -16.22 16.02
N GLU A 2 -7.57 -17.44 15.56
CA GLU A 2 -7.30 -17.80 14.17
C GLU A 2 -8.11 -16.98 13.17
N LYS A 3 -9.36 -16.68 13.49
CA LYS A 3 -10.24 -15.88 12.63
C LYS A 3 -9.69 -14.48 12.40
N VAL A 4 -9.22 -13.83 13.47
CA VAL A 4 -8.62 -12.50 13.38
C VAL A 4 -7.31 -12.55 12.60
N LEU A 5 -6.49 -13.55 12.85
CA LEU A 5 -5.23 -13.73 12.12
C LEU A 5 -5.50 -13.95 10.63
N ASN A 6 -6.50 -14.75 10.28
CA ASN A 6 -6.88 -14.98 8.89
C ASN A 6 -7.36 -13.71 8.22
N MET A 7 -8.12 -12.87 8.93
CA MET A 7 -8.54 -11.56 8.43
C MET A 7 -7.35 -10.66 8.12
N MET A 8 -6.36 -10.65 9.00
CA MET A 8 -5.13 -9.88 8.81
C MET A 8 -4.33 -10.38 7.62
N LEU A 9 -4.20 -11.69 7.48
CA LEU A 9 -3.49 -12.29 6.34
C LEU A 9 -4.19 -11.98 5.02
N ASN A 10 -5.52 -12.01 5.01
CA ASN A 10 -6.29 -11.65 3.83
C ASN A 10 -6.14 -10.17 3.48
N ALA A 11 -6.15 -9.31 4.49
CA ALA A 11 -5.91 -7.88 4.30
C ALA A 11 -4.52 -7.63 3.73
N GLN A 12 -3.52 -8.35 4.22
CA GLN A 12 -2.14 -8.26 3.73
C GLN A 12 -2.02 -8.66 2.26
N LYS A 13 -2.67 -9.76 1.88
CA LYS A 13 -2.72 -10.21 0.48
C LYS A 13 -3.36 -9.15 -0.42
N LYS A 14 -4.45 -8.57 0.04
CA LYS A 14 -5.13 -7.50 -0.69
C LYS A 14 -4.22 -6.29 -0.89
N MET A 15 -3.50 -5.90 0.15
CA MET A 15 -2.54 -4.80 0.09
C MET A 15 -1.44 -5.05 -0.94
N VAL A 16 -0.92 -6.28 -1.00
CA VAL A 16 0.11 -6.65 -1.99
C VAL A 16 -0.45 -6.50 -3.40
N LEU A 17 -1.68 -6.95 -3.64
CA LEU A 17 -2.32 -6.82 -4.95
C LEU A 17 -2.53 -5.36 -5.33
N GLU A 18 -2.97 -4.54 -4.39
CA GLU A 18 -3.16 -3.10 -4.61
C GLU A 18 -1.84 -2.40 -4.87
N GLU A 19 -0.79 -2.75 -4.12
CA GLU A 19 0.55 -2.22 -4.34
C GLU A 19 1.07 -2.57 -5.73
N ASN A 20 0.89 -3.81 -6.16
CA ASN A 20 1.32 -4.24 -7.50
C ASN A 20 0.56 -3.49 -8.59
N ALA A 21 -0.74 -3.29 -8.43
CA ALA A 21 -1.54 -2.52 -9.38
C ALA A 21 -1.04 -1.08 -9.47
N LEU A 22 -0.71 -0.48 -8.33
CA LEU A 22 -0.19 0.88 -8.26
C LEU A 22 1.19 1.00 -8.91
N LEU A 23 2.05 0.00 -8.71
CA LEU A 23 3.37 -0.05 -9.34
C LEU A 23 3.26 -0.13 -10.88
N VAL A 24 2.30 -0.89 -11.39
CA VAL A 24 2.04 -0.96 -12.83
C VAL A 24 1.61 0.42 -13.36
N GLU A 25 0.71 1.09 -12.66
CA GLU A 25 0.27 2.45 -13.02
C GLU A 25 1.44 3.43 -13.03
N LEU A 26 2.31 3.36 -12.02
CA LEU A 26 3.50 4.22 -11.94
C LEU A 26 4.46 3.93 -13.08
N TRP A 27 4.63 2.67 -13.43
CA TRP A 27 5.48 2.28 -14.55
C TRP A 27 4.96 2.88 -15.86
N ASP A 28 3.65 2.77 -16.10
CA ASP A 28 3.01 3.31 -17.30
C ASP A 28 3.16 4.83 -17.36
N ILE A 29 2.98 5.51 -16.24
CA ILE A 29 3.15 6.97 -16.15
C ILE A 29 4.60 7.35 -16.45
N ALA A 30 5.57 6.63 -15.91
CA ALA A 30 6.98 6.90 -16.17
C ALA A 30 7.32 6.75 -17.65
N GLY A 31 6.78 5.72 -18.31
CA GLY A 31 6.94 5.54 -19.74
C GLY A 31 6.32 6.66 -20.55
N ALA A 32 5.12 7.08 -20.19
CA ALA A 32 4.42 8.19 -20.85
C ALA A 32 5.17 9.52 -20.67
N LEU A 33 5.72 9.74 -19.47
CA LEU A 33 6.54 10.93 -19.19
C LEU A 33 7.81 10.96 -20.03
N GLN A 34 8.46 9.82 -20.17
CA GLN A 34 9.66 9.72 -20.98
C GLN A 34 9.37 10.02 -22.45
N GLU A 35 8.32 9.44 -23.01
CA GLU A 35 7.89 9.74 -24.38
C GLU A 35 7.54 11.20 -24.56
N ALA A 36 6.76 11.75 -23.64
CA ALA A 36 6.34 13.15 -23.72
C ALA A 36 7.56 14.10 -23.64
N THR A 37 8.52 13.77 -22.81
CA THR A 37 9.76 14.54 -22.67
C THR A 37 10.57 14.51 -23.97
N GLU A 38 10.67 13.37 -24.61
CA GLU A 38 11.38 13.23 -25.90
C GLU A 38 10.70 14.04 -27.00
N ILE A 39 9.38 13.97 -27.06
CA ILE A 39 8.61 14.76 -28.03
C ILE A 39 8.77 16.26 -27.76
N LEU A 40 8.73 16.65 -26.49
CA LEU A 40 8.92 18.04 -26.08
C LEU A 40 10.29 18.56 -26.53
N GLN A 41 11.35 17.80 -26.30
CA GLN A 41 12.71 18.16 -26.71
C GLN A 41 12.80 18.30 -28.23
N ASP A 42 12.18 17.40 -28.99
CA ASP A 42 12.16 17.44 -30.43
C ASP A 42 11.42 18.70 -30.94
N LEU A 43 10.26 19.02 -30.35
CA LEU A 43 9.50 20.20 -30.70
C LEU A 43 10.26 21.50 -30.43
N ILE A 44 10.96 21.56 -29.29
CA ILE A 44 11.78 22.72 -28.94
C ILE A 44 12.92 22.88 -29.94
N SER A 45 13.61 21.80 -30.30
CA SER A 45 14.74 21.87 -31.24
C SER A 45 14.27 22.25 -32.64
N LYS A 46 13.03 21.97 -33.02
CA LYS A 46 12.44 22.38 -34.31
C LYS A 46 11.81 23.76 -34.29
N GLY A 47 11.76 24.42 -33.13
CA GLY A 47 11.15 25.72 -32.98
C GLY A 47 9.63 25.73 -32.91
N ASN A 48 9.00 24.57 -32.70
CA ASN A 48 7.55 24.44 -32.62
C ASN A 48 7.06 24.72 -31.19
N PHE A 49 7.20 25.95 -30.74
CA PHE A 49 6.97 26.34 -29.35
C PHE A 49 5.51 26.26 -28.92
N GLU A 50 4.57 26.49 -29.83
CA GLU A 50 3.14 26.39 -29.50
C GLU A 50 2.73 24.96 -29.15
N GLU A 51 3.18 24.01 -29.96
CA GLU A 51 2.94 22.59 -29.66
C GLU A 51 3.68 22.16 -28.41
N ALA A 52 4.90 22.68 -28.21
CA ALA A 52 5.70 22.40 -27.02
C ALA A 52 4.98 22.80 -25.73
N LYS A 53 4.27 23.93 -25.73
CA LYS A 53 3.49 24.37 -24.58
C LYS A 53 2.40 23.38 -24.21
N GLY A 54 1.70 22.82 -25.22
CA GLY A 54 0.68 21.79 -24.99
C GLY A 54 1.26 20.55 -24.34
N PHE A 55 2.39 20.07 -24.87
CA PHE A 55 3.10 18.92 -24.29
C PHE A 55 3.64 19.19 -22.90
N LEU A 56 4.10 20.41 -22.65
CA LEU A 56 4.57 20.78 -21.31
C LEU A 56 3.45 20.67 -20.28
N ASN A 57 2.24 21.11 -20.65
CA ASN A 57 1.09 20.98 -19.79
C ASN A 57 0.74 19.51 -19.52
N ASP A 58 0.80 18.66 -20.55
CA ASP A 58 0.56 17.23 -20.42
C ASP A 58 1.60 16.58 -19.50
N CYS A 59 2.88 16.94 -19.66
CA CYS A 59 3.95 16.46 -18.78
C CYS A 59 3.71 16.87 -17.35
N SER A 60 3.26 18.09 -17.11
CA SER A 60 2.96 18.61 -15.78
C SER A 60 1.85 17.80 -15.12
N GLN A 61 0.78 17.48 -15.86
CA GLN A 61 -0.32 16.68 -15.37
C GLN A 61 0.12 15.25 -15.05
N LEU A 62 0.96 14.65 -15.89
CA LEU A 62 1.51 13.33 -15.66
C LEU A 62 2.42 13.31 -14.41
N GLN A 63 3.21 14.35 -14.22
CA GLN A 63 4.05 14.48 -13.03
C GLN A 63 3.22 14.57 -11.75
N GLN A 64 2.15 15.35 -11.77
CA GLN A 64 1.25 15.46 -10.62
C GLN A 64 0.61 14.11 -10.30
N LYS A 65 0.20 13.39 -11.33
CA LYS A 65 -0.37 12.05 -11.17
C LYS A 65 0.65 11.07 -10.60
N GLN A 66 1.89 11.15 -11.07
CA GLN A 66 3.00 10.33 -10.57
C GLN A 66 3.24 10.59 -9.09
N GLU A 67 3.32 11.86 -8.69
CA GLU A 67 3.52 12.25 -7.30
C GLU A 67 2.39 11.76 -6.40
N HIS A 68 1.15 11.85 -6.90
CA HIS A 68 -0.02 11.38 -6.17
C HIS A 68 0.07 9.87 -5.93
N PHE A 69 0.39 9.09 -6.97
CA PHE A 69 0.50 7.64 -6.83
C PHE A 69 1.71 7.22 -5.99
N GLU A 70 2.81 7.96 -6.06
CA GLU A 70 3.98 7.71 -5.21
C GLU A 70 3.64 7.92 -3.73
N ALA A 71 2.86 8.97 -3.42
CA ALA A 71 2.39 9.23 -2.07
C ALA A 71 1.48 8.11 -1.57
N LEU A 72 0.54 7.66 -2.42
CA LEU A 72 -0.33 6.52 -2.08
C LEU A 72 0.48 5.26 -1.82
N LEU A 73 1.49 5.00 -2.64
CA LEU A 73 2.36 3.82 -2.48
C LEU A 73 3.11 3.87 -1.16
N ALA A 74 3.63 5.04 -0.79
CA ALA A 74 4.33 5.23 0.48
C ALA A 74 3.40 4.96 1.66
N ASP A 75 2.16 5.47 1.61
CA ASP A 75 1.15 5.23 2.64
C ASP A 75 0.80 3.74 2.72
N MET A 76 0.63 3.08 1.59
CA MET A 76 0.32 1.65 1.54
C MET A 76 1.45 0.81 2.15
N ARG A 77 2.69 1.16 1.86
CA ARG A 77 3.86 0.47 2.42
C ARG A 77 3.95 0.64 3.93
N SER A 78 3.66 1.84 4.41
CA SER A 78 3.61 2.12 5.85
C SER A 78 2.53 1.29 6.53
N ASP A 79 1.33 1.24 5.94
CA ASP A 79 0.22 0.45 6.44
C ASP A 79 0.55 -1.05 6.42
N TYR A 80 1.19 -1.52 5.36
CA TYR A 80 1.62 -2.91 5.24
C TYR A 80 2.59 -3.29 6.35
N ASP A 81 3.58 -2.44 6.61
CA ASP A 81 4.57 -2.69 7.67
C ASP A 81 3.90 -2.75 9.04
N THR A 82 2.95 -1.85 9.29
CA THR A 82 2.19 -1.84 10.53
C THR A 82 1.39 -3.13 10.68
N LEU A 83 0.69 -3.54 9.61
CA LEU A 83 -0.10 -4.77 9.62
C LEU A 83 0.80 -6.00 9.80
N GLU A 84 1.96 -6.02 9.19
CA GLU A 84 2.92 -7.12 9.34
C GLU A 84 3.36 -7.26 10.79
N GLY A 85 3.63 -6.13 11.48
CA GLY A 85 3.94 -6.13 12.90
C GLY A 85 2.80 -6.69 13.74
N MET A 86 1.56 -6.33 13.40
CA MET A 86 0.37 -6.85 14.07
C MET A 86 0.18 -8.35 13.84
N ILE A 87 0.45 -8.82 12.63
CA ILE A 87 0.39 -10.26 12.31
C ILE A 87 1.42 -11.03 13.14
N LYS A 88 2.63 -10.50 13.26
CA LYS A 88 3.67 -11.12 14.08
C LYS A 88 3.23 -11.23 15.54
N GLU A 89 2.62 -10.16 16.06
CA GLU A 89 2.11 -10.15 17.42
C GLU A 89 0.95 -11.15 17.59
N ALA A 90 0.04 -11.21 16.61
CA ALA A 90 -1.07 -12.16 16.63
C ALA A 90 -0.56 -13.60 16.61
N LYS A 91 0.45 -13.89 15.79
CA LYS A 91 1.08 -15.23 15.75
C LYS A 91 1.73 -15.58 17.08
N ARG A 92 2.39 -14.61 17.69
CA ARG A 92 2.99 -14.79 19.01
C ARG A 92 1.93 -15.14 20.06
N LEU A 93 0.80 -14.43 20.03
CA LEU A 93 -0.30 -14.67 20.96
C LEU A 93 -0.95 -16.03 20.72
N VAL A 94 -1.12 -16.44 19.46
CA VAL A 94 -1.65 -17.76 19.13
C VAL A 94 -0.73 -18.86 19.68
N SER A 95 0.58 -18.74 19.48
CA SER A 95 1.55 -19.70 20.01
C SER A 95 1.52 -19.76 21.54
N LYS A 96 1.46 -18.59 22.17
CA LYS A 96 1.36 -18.48 23.63
C LYS A 96 0.09 -19.13 24.14
N TYR A 97 -1.03 -18.91 23.44
CA TYR A 97 -2.33 -19.48 23.79
C TYR A 97 -2.31 -21.01 23.66
N GLU A 98 -1.77 -21.54 22.60
CA GLU A 98 -1.65 -22.98 22.40
C GLU A 98 -0.86 -23.65 23.52
N ILE A 99 0.24 -23.01 23.96
CA ILE A 99 1.03 -23.49 25.08
C ILE A 99 0.24 -23.39 26.38
N ASN A 100 -0.44 -22.27 26.61
CA ASN A 100 -1.19 -22.00 27.83
C ASN A 100 -2.54 -22.72 27.87
N ASP A 101 -3.07 -23.15 26.74
CA ASP A 101 -4.32 -23.90 26.65
C ASP A 101 -4.22 -25.21 27.45
N ILE A 102 -3.03 -25.79 27.53
CA ILE A 102 -2.76 -26.96 28.33
C ILE A 102 -2.91 -26.66 29.82
N GLU A 103 -2.64 -25.41 30.22
CA GLU A 103 -2.73 -24.96 31.62
C GLU A 103 -4.06 -24.27 31.93
N GLY A 104 -4.85 -23.89 30.91
CA GLY A 104 -6.15 -23.27 31.08
C GLY A 104 -6.14 -21.88 31.70
N LYS A 105 -5.12 -21.10 31.42
CA LYS A 105 -4.93 -19.76 32.01
C LYS A 105 -4.90 -18.67 30.93
N GLU A 106 -5.28 -17.46 31.34
CA GLU A 106 -5.10 -16.22 30.57
C GLU A 106 -6.07 -15.96 29.42
N GLU A 107 -7.26 -16.52 29.46
CA GLU A 107 -8.29 -16.21 28.46
C GLU A 107 -8.67 -14.73 28.42
N GLU A 108 -8.75 -14.08 29.58
CA GLU A 108 -9.12 -12.67 29.68
C GLU A 108 -8.10 -11.75 29.04
N GLU A 109 -6.82 -12.01 29.29
CA GLU A 109 -5.72 -11.21 28.74
C GLU A 109 -5.67 -11.33 27.23
N GLU A 110 -5.88 -12.54 26.74
CA GLU A 110 -5.90 -12.80 25.31
C GLU A 110 -7.10 -12.17 24.61
N THR A 111 -8.28 -12.22 25.24
CA THR A 111 -9.47 -11.59 24.70
C THR A 111 -9.27 -10.09 24.53
N PHE A 112 -8.64 -9.44 25.51
CA PHE A 112 -8.32 -8.02 25.42
C PHE A 112 -7.39 -7.72 24.25
N SER A 113 -6.35 -8.51 24.07
CA SER A 113 -5.40 -8.37 22.95
C SER A 113 -6.10 -8.57 21.60
N LEU A 114 -7.02 -9.54 21.55
CA LEU A 114 -7.81 -9.80 20.34
C LEU A 114 -8.66 -8.61 19.94
N ASP A 115 -9.31 -7.96 20.90
CA ASP A 115 -10.14 -6.79 20.63
C ASP A 115 -9.31 -5.67 20.02
N GLY A 116 -8.11 -5.43 20.54
CA GLY A 116 -7.21 -4.43 19.99
C GLY A 116 -6.79 -4.75 18.58
N LEU A 117 -6.40 -6.00 18.33
CA LEU A 117 -6.00 -6.45 17.00
C LEU A 117 -7.17 -6.42 16.02
N PHE A 118 -8.36 -6.78 16.48
CA PHE A 118 -9.58 -6.75 15.66
C PHE A 118 -9.94 -5.33 15.25
N ALA A 119 -9.85 -4.39 16.19
CA ALA A 119 -10.11 -2.98 15.91
C ALA A 119 -9.13 -2.42 14.88
N ALA A 120 -7.85 -2.77 14.99
CA ALA A 120 -6.82 -2.36 14.04
C ALA A 120 -7.07 -2.96 12.66
N ALA A 121 -7.44 -4.25 12.60
CA ALA A 121 -7.76 -4.92 11.33
C ALA A 121 -8.96 -4.26 10.65
N ARG A 122 -9.96 -3.83 11.41
CA ARG A 122 -11.11 -3.08 10.88
C ARG A 122 -10.67 -1.75 10.29
N PHE A 123 -9.77 -1.07 10.97
CA PHE A 123 -9.24 0.21 10.49
C PHE A 123 -8.63 0.04 9.09
N PHE A 124 -7.81 -0.97 8.89
CA PHE A 124 -7.19 -1.26 7.59
C PHE A 124 -8.23 -1.67 6.54
N SER A 125 -9.27 -2.39 6.94
CA SER A 125 -10.32 -2.82 6.02
C SER A 125 -11.16 -1.66 5.50
N MET A 126 -11.24 -0.56 6.25
CA MET A 126 -12.02 0.61 5.87
C MET A 126 -11.30 1.53 4.88
N GLU A 127 -10.02 1.38 4.79
CA GLU A 127 -9.23 2.12 3.81
C GLU A 127 -9.22 1.43 2.45
#